data_2ea8b4addd667169edf36e9abe318034
#
_entry.id   2ea8b4addd667169edf36e9abe318034
#
_cell.length_a   1.000
_cell.length_b   1.000
_cell.length_c   1.000
_cell.angle_alpha   90.00
_cell.angle_beta   90.00
_cell.angle_gamma   90.00
#
_symmetry.space_group_name_H-M   'P 1'
#
loop_
_entity.id
_entity.type
_entity.pdbx_description
1 polymer ?
#
loop_
_entity_poly.entity_id
_entity_poly.type
_entity_poly.pdbx_seq_one_letter_code
_entity_poly.pdbx_strand_id
1 'polypeptide(L)'
;MGSNDAGASLVAMAQTFLYFYEAEDLTHNLVIALTAEEEISGLDGIEALFPQLPNVELAIVGEPTKMNLAIAEKGLLVIDGEMLGTPSHAAHPNDDNAIVKCMNDLQNILDFKFPKVSDYLGEVKVTLSVLNAGTQHNVVPEKCNFTLDVRVTDEYSNREVFEIIQSQMNSKLTPRSFRLNSSKIDVNHPFVQAGLALGRTTYGSPTSSDQAIIPCTSVKMGPGDSLRSHTADEFIYIDEIREGIDVYIKILEKIL
;
A
#
# COMPACT_ATOMS: atom_id res chain seq x y z
N MET A 1 -12.48 9.35 13.94
CA MET A 1 -11.56 8.64 13.02
C MET A 1 -11.28 7.28 13.60
N GLY A 2 -11.01 6.27 12.74
CA GLY A 2 -10.70 4.90 13.16
C GLY A 2 -11.91 3.98 13.32
N SER A 3 -13.15 4.45 13.11
CA SER A 3 -14.34 3.59 13.21
C SER A 3 -14.52 2.70 11.99
N ASN A 4 -14.29 3.25 10.80
CA ASN A 4 -14.34 2.55 9.53
C ASN A 4 -12.96 1.95 9.19
N ASP A 5 -11.88 2.69 9.45
CA ASP A 5 -10.51 2.38 9.13
C ASP A 5 -9.62 2.36 10.38
N ALA A 6 -9.40 1.16 11.02
CA ALA A 6 -10.06 -0.11 10.70
C ALA A 6 -10.70 -0.73 11.97
N GLY A 7 -11.26 0.10 12.89
CA GLY A 7 -11.90 -0.35 14.12
C GLY A 7 -13.05 -1.36 13.90
N ALA A 8 -13.79 -1.20 12.81
CA ALA A 8 -14.84 -2.13 12.42
C ALA A 8 -14.28 -3.53 12.11
N SER A 9 -13.18 -3.59 11.39
CA SER A 9 -12.49 -4.85 11.07
C SER A 9 -11.92 -5.49 12.33
N LEU A 10 -11.33 -4.68 13.24
CA LEU A 10 -10.84 -5.17 14.53
C LEU A 10 -11.96 -5.86 15.32
N VAL A 11 -13.13 -5.21 15.44
CA VAL A 11 -14.29 -5.80 16.14
C VAL A 11 -14.77 -7.06 15.44
N ALA A 12 -14.91 -7.04 14.11
CA ALA A 12 -15.39 -8.18 13.35
C ALA A 12 -14.46 -9.40 13.48
N MET A 13 -13.15 -9.18 13.37
CA MET A 13 -12.14 -10.23 13.53
C MET A 13 -12.08 -10.77 14.96
N ALA A 14 -12.15 -9.89 15.97
CA ALA A 14 -12.16 -10.32 17.37
C ALA A 14 -13.39 -11.19 17.70
N GLN A 15 -14.58 -10.83 17.21
CA GLN A 15 -15.79 -11.63 17.40
C GLN A 15 -15.73 -12.96 16.63
N THR A 16 -15.17 -12.96 15.43
CA THR A 16 -14.92 -14.19 14.66
C THR A 16 -13.94 -15.10 15.39
N PHE A 17 -12.84 -14.56 15.93
CA PHE A 17 -11.90 -15.33 16.73
C PHE A 17 -12.56 -15.96 17.96
N LEU A 18 -13.39 -15.21 18.69
CA LEU A 18 -14.12 -15.72 19.84
C LEU A 18 -15.13 -16.82 19.48
N TYR A 19 -15.73 -16.77 18.28
CA TYR A 19 -16.61 -17.83 17.79
C TYR A 19 -15.90 -19.18 17.66
N PHE A 20 -14.63 -19.17 17.19
CA PHE A 20 -13.83 -20.39 17.03
C PHE A 20 -12.98 -20.74 18.26
N TYR A 21 -12.96 -19.92 19.30
CA TYR A 21 -12.01 -20.01 20.42
C TYR A 21 -12.07 -21.36 21.16
N GLU A 22 -13.27 -21.92 21.31
CA GLU A 22 -13.50 -23.21 21.99
C GLU A 22 -13.68 -24.38 21.00
N ALA A 23 -13.44 -24.16 19.70
CA ALA A 23 -13.58 -25.23 18.72
C ALA A 23 -12.39 -26.20 18.82
N GLU A 24 -12.69 -27.50 18.98
CA GLU A 24 -11.66 -28.52 19.21
C GLU A 24 -11.17 -29.21 17.92
N ASP A 25 -11.96 -29.17 16.85
CA ASP A 25 -11.73 -29.93 15.60
C ASP A 25 -11.22 -29.06 14.44
N LEU A 26 -10.49 -27.96 14.74
CA LEU A 26 -9.92 -27.11 13.70
C LEU A 26 -8.70 -27.78 13.03
N THR A 27 -8.65 -27.73 11.71
CA THR A 27 -7.51 -28.24 10.93
C THR A 27 -6.29 -27.31 10.97
N HIS A 28 -6.49 -26.02 11.32
CA HIS A 28 -5.47 -24.98 11.44
C HIS A 28 -5.64 -24.23 12.77
N ASN A 29 -4.53 -23.74 13.29
CA ASN A 29 -4.58 -22.82 14.44
C ASN A 29 -4.97 -21.42 13.97
N LEU A 30 -5.86 -20.77 14.72
CA LEU A 30 -6.25 -19.39 14.51
C LEU A 30 -5.50 -18.46 15.46
N VAL A 31 -4.87 -17.42 14.94
CA VAL A 31 -4.17 -16.40 15.71
C VAL A 31 -4.79 -15.05 15.39
N ILE A 32 -5.11 -14.27 16.42
CA ILE A 32 -5.50 -12.87 16.24
C ILE A 32 -4.33 -11.96 16.67
N ALA A 33 -3.99 -11.01 15.80
CA ALA A 33 -3.00 -9.97 16.07
C ALA A 33 -3.68 -8.60 16.00
N LEU A 34 -3.66 -7.85 17.09
CA LEU A 34 -4.21 -6.50 17.19
C LEU A 34 -3.03 -5.54 17.40
N THR A 35 -2.61 -4.89 16.35
CA THR A 35 -1.41 -4.04 16.31
C THR A 35 -1.76 -2.56 16.20
N ALA A 36 -0.83 -1.72 16.56
CA ALA A 36 -0.86 -0.27 16.36
C ALA A 36 0.03 0.12 15.16
N GLU A 37 0.11 1.41 14.87
CA GLU A 37 1.04 2.04 13.91
C GLU A 37 0.84 1.69 12.42
N GLU A 38 -0.28 1.08 12.04
CA GLU A 38 -0.56 0.81 10.61
C GLU A 38 -0.55 2.11 9.80
N GLU A 39 -1.26 3.14 10.25
CA GLU A 39 -1.47 4.43 9.58
C GLU A 39 -0.17 5.22 9.26
N ILE A 40 0.89 4.94 9.99
CA ILE A 40 2.20 5.55 9.78
C ILE A 40 3.22 4.55 9.24
N SER A 41 2.79 3.32 8.94
CA SER A 41 3.66 2.20 8.59
C SER A 41 4.82 2.06 9.58
N GLY A 42 4.52 2.13 10.88
CA GLY A 42 5.51 2.17 11.96
C GLY A 42 6.23 0.83 12.14
N LEU A 43 7.38 0.88 12.80
CA LEU A 43 8.23 -0.30 13.03
C LEU A 43 7.76 -1.12 14.24
N ASP A 44 7.00 -0.52 15.16
CA ASP A 44 6.54 -1.14 16.40
C ASP A 44 5.15 -1.78 16.28
N GLY A 45 4.57 -1.81 15.07
CA GLY A 45 3.32 -2.47 14.73
C GLY A 45 3.49 -3.95 14.36
N ILE A 46 2.88 -4.36 13.25
CA ILE A 46 2.92 -5.76 12.77
C ILE A 46 4.37 -6.21 12.47
N GLU A 47 5.24 -5.30 12.04
CA GLU A 47 6.64 -5.62 11.72
C GLU A 47 7.41 -6.14 12.94
N ALA A 48 7.17 -5.55 14.13
CA ALA A 48 7.76 -6.01 15.38
C ALA A 48 7.11 -7.29 15.93
N LEU A 49 5.80 -7.47 15.68
CA LEU A 49 5.05 -8.60 16.20
C LEU A 49 5.24 -9.87 15.36
N PHE A 50 5.22 -9.76 14.03
CA PHE A 50 5.17 -10.91 13.13
C PHE A 50 6.28 -11.95 13.37
N PRO A 51 7.54 -11.56 13.63
CA PRO A 51 8.62 -12.54 13.93
C PRO A 51 8.39 -13.33 15.23
N GLN A 52 7.48 -12.90 16.09
CA GLN A 52 7.17 -13.57 17.36
C GLN A 52 5.98 -14.54 17.22
N LEU A 53 5.28 -14.50 16.08
CA LEU A 53 4.16 -15.40 15.81
C LEU A 53 4.67 -16.79 15.41
N PRO A 54 3.86 -17.85 15.58
CA PRO A 54 4.15 -19.16 15.00
C PRO A 54 4.22 -19.06 13.47
N ASN A 55 4.55 -20.16 12.80
CA ASN A 55 4.50 -20.19 11.33
C ASN A 55 3.10 -19.86 10.82
N VAL A 56 2.97 -18.74 10.12
CA VAL A 56 1.70 -18.24 9.56
C VAL A 56 1.66 -18.58 8.08
N GLU A 57 0.67 -19.37 7.67
CA GLU A 57 0.47 -19.74 6.26
C GLU A 57 -0.37 -18.72 5.49
N LEU A 58 -1.37 -18.13 6.17
CA LEU A 58 -2.25 -17.11 5.62
C LEU A 58 -2.48 -16.01 6.64
N ALA A 59 -2.33 -14.76 6.23
CA ALA A 59 -2.76 -13.60 7.00
C ALA A 59 -3.98 -12.93 6.35
N ILE A 60 -4.98 -12.58 7.17
CA ILE A 60 -6.13 -11.79 6.77
C ILE A 60 -5.94 -10.41 7.38
N VAL A 61 -5.79 -9.38 6.55
CA VAL A 61 -5.63 -8.00 7.00
C VAL A 61 -6.97 -7.27 6.94
N GLY A 62 -7.38 -6.77 8.09
CA GLY A 62 -8.70 -6.18 8.32
C GLY A 62 -8.79 -4.74 7.88
N GLU A 63 -9.17 -4.50 6.64
CA GLU A 63 -9.31 -3.20 6.01
C GLU A 63 -10.70 -2.98 5.41
N PRO A 64 -11.19 -1.72 5.24
CA PRO A 64 -12.54 -1.46 4.74
C PRO A 64 -12.67 -1.78 3.24
N THR A 65 -13.11 -2.99 2.92
CA THR A 65 -13.27 -3.52 1.55
C THR A 65 -14.70 -3.85 1.17
N LYS A 66 -15.69 -3.49 2.00
CA LYS A 66 -17.09 -3.96 1.87
C LYS A 66 -17.20 -5.49 1.87
N MET A 67 -16.34 -6.16 2.62
CA MET A 67 -16.20 -7.62 2.63
C MET A 67 -15.89 -8.24 1.26
N ASN A 68 -15.33 -7.47 0.31
CA ASN A 68 -14.74 -8.02 -0.90
C ASN A 68 -13.25 -8.34 -0.68
N LEU A 69 -12.71 -9.19 -1.53
CA LEU A 69 -11.37 -9.74 -1.41
C LEU A 69 -10.39 -8.89 -2.24
N ALA A 70 -9.56 -8.08 -1.58
CA ALA A 70 -8.43 -7.47 -2.25
C ALA A 70 -7.31 -8.52 -2.35
N ILE A 71 -7.22 -9.17 -3.51
CA ILE A 71 -6.29 -10.28 -3.77
C ILE A 71 -4.90 -9.82 -4.21
N ALA A 72 -4.74 -8.54 -4.43
CA ALA A 72 -3.45 -7.89 -4.64
C ALA A 72 -3.53 -6.45 -4.15
N GLU A 73 -2.42 -5.90 -3.66
CA GLU A 73 -2.32 -4.47 -3.34
C GLU A 73 -1.00 -3.88 -3.82
N LYS A 74 -1.04 -2.57 -4.17
CA LYS A 74 0.17 -1.86 -4.60
C LYS A 74 1.10 -1.59 -3.42
N GLY A 75 2.39 -1.84 -3.65
CA GLY A 75 3.44 -1.37 -2.75
C GLY A 75 3.61 0.14 -2.83
N LEU A 76 4.32 0.69 -1.87
CA LEU A 76 4.65 2.11 -1.77
C LEU A 76 6.17 2.31 -1.77
N LEU A 77 6.65 3.10 -2.73
CA LEU A 77 8.03 3.55 -2.80
C LEU A 77 8.05 5.09 -2.91
N VAL A 78 8.54 5.75 -1.86
CA VAL A 78 8.73 7.20 -1.87
C VAL A 78 10.19 7.52 -2.18
N ILE A 79 10.40 8.36 -3.20
CA ILE A 79 11.75 8.75 -3.68
C ILE A 79 11.89 10.25 -3.57
N ASP A 80 12.89 10.71 -2.82
CA ASP A 80 13.32 12.12 -2.83
C ASP A 80 14.38 12.32 -3.90
N GLY A 81 14.21 13.38 -4.72
CA GLY A 81 15.10 13.71 -5.81
C GLY A 81 15.69 15.11 -5.67
N GLU A 82 16.94 15.26 -6.08
CA GLU A 82 17.67 16.53 -6.13
C GLU A 82 18.32 16.70 -7.49
N MET A 83 18.02 17.80 -8.18
CA MET A 83 18.74 18.25 -9.37
C MET A 83 19.59 19.48 -9.03
N LEU A 84 20.86 19.44 -9.37
CA LEU A 84 21.78 20.56 -9.18
C LEU A 84 21.99 21.34 -10.47
N GLY A 85 22.24 22.63 -10.33
CA GLY A 85 22.62 23.56 -11.41
C GLY A 85 23.55 24.64 -10.92
N THR A 86 23.94 25.52 -11.81
CA THR A 86 24.82 26.66 -11.49
C THR A 86 23.96 27.89 -11.20
N PRO A 87 24.01 28.45 -9.97
CA PRO A 87 23.26 29.66 -9.65
C PRO A 87 23.79 30.87 -10.40
N SER A 88 22.88 31.74 -10.86
CA SER A 88 23.24 32.96 -11.58
C SER A 88 22.13 34.00 -11.51
N HIS A 89 22.46 35.25 -11.93
CA HIS A 89 21.44 36.27 -12.15
C HIS A 89 20.65 35.94 -13.43
N ALA A 90 19.29 35.93 -13.33
CA ALA A 90 18.43 35.50 -14.42
C ALA A 90 18.53 36.29 -15.73
N ALA A 91 19.15 37.52 -15.68
CA ALA A 91 19.41 38.32 -16.89
C ALA A 91 20.63 37.84 -17.70
N HIS A 92 21.44 36.94 -17.17
CA HIS A 92 22.62 36.42 -17.85
C HIS A 92 22.32 35.03 -18.46
N PRO A 93 23.01 34.67 -19.57
CA PRO A 93 22.92 33.33 -20.12
C PRO A 93 23.30 32.29 -19.08
N ASN A 94 22.48 31.22 -19.00
CA ASN A 94 22.70 30.08 -18.11
C ASN A 94 22.14 28.81 -18.79
N ASP A 95 23.03 27.89 -19.12
CA ASP A 95 22.76 26.61 -19.75
C ASP A 95 22.70 25.44 -18.72
N ASP A 96 22.96 25.75 -17.43
CA ASP A 96 22.95 24.77 -16.33
C ASP A 96 21.91 25.12 -15.24
N ASN A 97 20.67 25.40 -15.66
CA ASN A 97 19.57 25.75 -14.79
C ASN A 97 18.96 24.50 -14.15
N ALA A 98 19.02 24.41 -12.80
CA ALA A 98 18.49 23.28 -12.04
C ALA A 98 17.01 23.02 -12.30
N ILE A 99 16.18 24.08 -12.45
CA ILE A 99 14.74 23.93 -12.73
C ILE A 99 14.53 23.30 -14.10
N VAL A 100 15.19 23.80 -15.14
CA VAL A 100 15.00 23.29 -16.52
C VAL A 100 15.44 21.85 -16.63
N LYS A 101 16.58 21.50 -16.03
CA LYS A 101 17.07 20.11 -15.99
C LYS A 101 16.10 19.18 -15.23
N CYS A 102 15.60 19.64 -14.08
CA CYS A 102 14.62 18.90 -13.27
C CYS A 102 13.31 18.67 -14.02
N MET A 103 12.79 19.68 -14.72
CA MET A 103 11.59 19.55 -15.54
C MET A 103 11.74 18.49 -16.63
N ASN A 104 12.89 18.43 -17.29
CA ASN A 104 13.17 17.42 -18.32
C ASN A 104 13.21 16.00 -17.72
N ASP A 105 13.89 15.81 -16.59
CA ASP A 105 13.93 14.54 -15.88
C ASP A 105 12.53 14.09 -15.44
N LEU A 106 11.75 15.00 -14.85
CA LEU A 106 10.41 14.73 -14.39
C LEU A 106 9.47 14.38 -15.55
N GLN A 107 9.54 15.11 -16.68
CA GLN A 107 8.74 14.78 -17.86
C GLN A 107 9.07 13.37 -18.37
N ASN A 108 10.37 13.03 -18.45
CA ASN A 108 10.81 11.71 -18.91
C ASN A 108 10.23 10.59 -18.02
N ILE A 109 10.30 10.72 -16.69
CA ILE A 109 9.82 9.66 -15.80
C ILE A 109 8.30 9.59 -15.71
N LEU A 110 7.58 10.71 -15.81
CA LEU A 110 6.12 10.72 -15.80
C LEU A 110 5.53 10.13 -17.09
N ASP A 111 6.25 10.24 -18.21
CA ASP A 111 5.86 9.65 -19.51
C ASP A 111 6.39 8.21 -19.67
N PHE A 112 7.29 7.75 -18.80
CA PHE A 112 7.89 6.42 -18.88
C PHE A 112 6.86 5.33 -18.65
N LYS A 113 6.90 4.30 -19.49
CA LYS A 113 6.04 3.12 -19.38
C LYS A 113 6.83 1.91 -18.90
N PHE A 114 6.47 1.41 -17.74
CA PHE A 114 7.06 0.18 -17.21
C PHE A 114 6.67 -1.02 -18.07
N PRO A 115 7.63 -1.91 -18.43
CA PRO A 115 7.37 -3.00 -19.37
C PRO A 115 6.35 -4.03 -18.92
N LYS A 116 6.29 -4.33 -17.61
CA LYS A 116 5.36 -5.31 -17.05
C LYS A 116 4.13 -4.63 -16.49
N VAL A 117 2.97 -5.19 -16.80
CA VAL A 117 1.65 -4.71 -16.34
C VAL A 117 0.97 -5.83 -15.56
N SER A 118 0.53 -5.57 -14.35
CA SER A 118 -0.17 -6.53 -13.53
C SER A 118 -1.60 -6.74 -14.01
N ASP A 119 -2.07 -7.99 -14.02
CA ASP A 119 -3.45 -8.34 -14.36
C ASP A 119 -4.47 -7.75 -13.34
N TYR A 120 -4.06 -7.58 -12.08
CA TYR A 120 -4.94 -7.09 -11.01
C TYR A 120 -4.70 -5.63 -10.64
N LEU A 121 -3.44 -5.15 -10.72
CA LEU A 121 -3.04 -3.83 -10.25
C LEU A 121 -2.76 -2.83 -11.39
N GLY A 122 -2.74 -3.31 -12.65
CA GLY A 122 -2.44 -2.49 -13.81
C GLY A 122 -0.97 -2.04 -13.86
N GLU A 123 -0.73 -0.81 -14.32
CA GLU A 123 0.61 -0.22 -14.45
C GLU A 123 1.18 0.26 -13.11
N VAL A 124 2.51 0.29 -12.98
CA VAL A 124 3.20 1.07 -11.94
C VAL A 124 2.83 2.54 -12.13
N LYS A 125 2.44 3.21 -11.04
CA LYS A 125 2.05 4.62 -11.09
C LYS A 125 3.11 5.49 -10.43
N VAL A 126 3.69 6.41 -11.17
CA VAL A 126 4.57 7.44 -10.66
C VAL A 126 3.80 8.76 -10.55
N THR A 127 3.84 9.38 -9.38
CA THR A 127 3.19 10.67 -9.13
C THR A 127 4.21 11.64 -8.54
N LEU A 128 4.38 12.81 -9.18
CA LEU A 128 5.10 13.93 -8.58
C LEU A 128 4.22 14.54 -7.49
N SER A 129 4.62 14.41 -6.23
CA SER A 129 3.84 14.88 -5.08
C SER A 129 4.38 16.16 -4.45
N VAL A 130 5.68 16.43 -4.58
CA VAL A 130 6.33 17.65 -4.09
C VAL A 130 7.31 18.17 -5.13
N LEU A 131 7.37 19.50 -5.32
CA LEU A 131 8.34 20.17 -6.16
C LEU A 131 8.70 21.54 -5.56
N ASN A 132 9.98 21.76 -5.27
CA ASN A 132 10.47 23.02 -4.68
C ASN A 132 11.76 23.49 -5.36
N ALA A 133 11.76 24.74 -5.87
CA ALA A 133 12.94 25.37 -6.45
C ALA A 133 12.82 26.89 -6.45
N GLY A 134 13.95 27.57 -6.21
CA GLY A 134 14.04 29.04 -6.27
C GLY A 134 13.30 29.77 -5.16
N THR A 135 13.70 31.01 -4.91
CA THR A 135 13.09 31.89 -3.89
C THR A 135 12.89 33.31 -4.39
N GLN A 136 13.57 33.70 -5.48
CA GLN A 136 13.52 35.05 -6.03
C GLN A 136 13.44 35.00 -7.57
N HIS A 137 12.71 35.94 -8.16
CA HIS A 137 12.44 35.99 -9.60
C HIS A 137 13.68 36.27 -10.46
N ASN A 138 14.71 36.90 -9.90
CA ASN A 138 15.93 37.31 -10.59
C ASN A 138 17.13 36.41 -10.32
N VAL A 139 16.94 35.26 -9.67
CA VAL A 139 17.99 34.29 -9.35
C VAL A 139 17.65 32.92 -9.94
N VAL A 140 18.57 32.39 -10.75
CA VAL A 140 18.53 30.97 -11.15
C VAL A 140 18.98 30.13 -9.95
N PRO A 141 18.18 29.18 -9.44
CA PRO A 141 18.52 28.44 -8.24
C PRO A 141 19.56 27.36 -8.49
N GLU A 142 20.35 27.09 -7.44
CA GLU A 142 21.35 26.01 -7.42
C GLU A 142 20.69 24.61 -7.40
N LYS A 143 19.46 24.51 -6.84
CA LYS A 143 18.78 23.24 -6.57
C LYS A 143 17.33 23.25 -6.98
N CYS A 144 16.86 22.09 -7.44
CA CYS A 144 15.47 21.74 -7.56
C CYS A 144 15.25 20.41 -6.83
N ASN A 145 14.39 20.41 -5.82
CA ASN A 145 14.06 19.23 -5.03
C ASN A 145 12.63 18.76 -5.36
N PHE A 146 12.43 17.45 -5.40
CA PHE A 146 11.13 16.86 -5.66
C PHE A 146 10.93 15.56 -4.89
N THR A 147 9.68 15.13 -4.76
CA THR A 147 9.33 13.81 -4.21
C THR A 147 8.39 13.10 -5.17
N LEU A 148 8.69 11.83 -5.43
CA LEU A 148 7.86 10.92 -6.19
C LEU A 148 7.16 9.94 -5.24
N ASP A 149 5.83 9.83 -5.31
CA ASP A 149 5.04 8.72 -4.78
C ASP A 149 4.90 7.68 -5.90
N VAL A 150 5.45 6.50 -5.67
CA VAL A 150 5.45 5.41 -6.66
C VAL A 150 4.66 4.24 -6.12
N ARG A 151 3.56 3.89 -6.82
CA ARG A 151 2.72 2.74 -6.51
C ARG A 151 3.15 1.54 -7.34
N VAL A 152 3.85 0.63 -6.69
CA VAL A 152 4.49 -0.53 -7.31
C VAL A 152 3.51 -1.70 -7.39
N THR A 153 3.56 -2.47 -8.46
CA THR A 153 2.69 -3.65 -8.67
C THR A 153 3.39 -4.95 -8.33
N ASP A 154 2.66 -6.05 -8.25
CA ASP A 154 3.14 -7.40 -7.96
C ASP A 154 4.12 -7.97 -9.03
N GLU A 155 4.30 -7.27 -10.13
CA GLU A 155 5.26 -7.62 -11.18
C GLU A 155 6.70 -7.15 -10.88
N TYR A 156 6.89 -6.31 -9.85
CA TYR A 156 8.17 -5.72 -9.48
C TYR A 156 8.33 -5.65 -7.96
N SER A 157 9.56 -5.75 -7.49
CA SER A 157 9.93 -5.26 -6.16
C SER A 157 10.13 -3.74 -6.17
N ASN A 158 10.02 -3.11 -5.02
CA ASN A 158 10.33 -1.68 -4.87
C ASN A 158 11.77 -1.35 -5.32
N ARG A 159 12.71 -2.25 -5.10
CA ARG A 159 14.11 -2.09 -5.51
C ARG A 159 14.26 -2.09 -7.04
N GLU A 160 13.63 -3.04 -7.73
CA GLU A 160 13.66 -3.07 -9.21
C GLU A 160 13.08 -1.80 -9.82
N VAL A 161 11.93 -1.33 -9.29
CA VAL A 161 11.33 -0.07 -9.75
C VAL A 161 12.25 1.12 -9.51
N PHE A 162 12.90 1.20 -8.35
CA PHE A 162 13.88 2.25 -8.06
C PHE A 162 15.04 2.24 -9.05
N GLU A 163 15.62 1.08 -9.35
CA GLU A 163 16.73 0.93 -10.29
C GLU A 163 16.33 1.35 -11.71
N ILE A 164 15.10 0.99 -12.13
CA ILE A 164 14.55 1.45 -13.41
C ILE A 164 14.43 2.98 -13.42
N ILE A 165 13.80 3.60 -12.42
CA ILE A 165 13.64 5.06 -12.33
C ILE A 165 15.01 5.74 -12.32
N GLN A 166 15.95 5.24 -11.53
CA GLN A 166 17.30 5.78 -11.46
C GLN A 166 18.02 5.77 -12.80
N SER A 167 17.80 4.73 -13.63
CA SER A 167 18.38 4.64 -14.96
C SER A 167 17.81 5.64 -15.98
N GLN A 168 16.62 6.19 -15.72
CA GLN A 168 15.93 7.14 -16.60
C GLN A 168 16.14 8.61 -16.22
N MET A 169 16.79 8.88 -15.08
CA MET A 169 16.92 10.23 -14.54
C MET A 169 18.38 10.59 -14.28
N ASN A 170 18.72 11.86 -14.49
CA ASN A 170 20.04 12.43 -14.15
C ASN A 170 20.07 13.03 -12.74
N SER A 171 18.91 13.23 -12.13
CA SER A 171 18.76 13.69 -10.75
C SER A 171 19.35 12.68 -9.77
N LYS A 172 19.92 13.19 -8.68
CA LYS A 172 20.27 12.33 -7.54
C LYS A 172 18.99 11.87 -6.85
N LEU A 173 18.77 10.55 -6.80
CA LEU A 173 17.60 9.94 -6.19
C LEU A 173 17.97 9.25 -4.87
N THR A 174 17.08 9.38 -3.87
CA THR A 174 17.21 8.74 -2.56
C THR A 174 15.88 8.10 -2.18
N PRO A 175 15.77 6.76 -2.15
CA PRO A 175 14.56 6.11 -1.69
C PRO A 175 14.45 6.21 -0.17
N ARG A 176 13.26 6.52 0.35
CA ARG A 176 13.05 6.57 1.81
C ARG A 176 13.05 5.18 2.42
N SER A 177 12.46 4.20 1.75
CA SER A 177 12.42 2.80 2.18
C SER A 177 12.08 1.88 1.00
N PHE A 178 12.50 0.61 1.08
CA PHE A 178 12.10 -0.46 0.14
C PHE A 178 11.15 -1.48 0.76
N ARG A 179 10.76 -1.32 2.03
CA ARG A 179 10.08 -2.37 2.80
C ARG A 179 8.61 -2.60 2.44
N LEU A 180 7.91 -1.59 1.94
CA LEU A 180 6.48 -1.65 1.62
C LEU A 180 6.26 -2.19 0.20
N ASN A 181 6.52 -3.48 -0.01
CA ASN A 181 6.32 -4.12 -1.30
C ASN A 181 4.84 -4.42 -1.58
N SER A 182 4.50 -4.65 -2.85
CA SER A 182 3.17 -5.15 -3.22
C SER A 182 2.95 -6.56 -2.68
N SER A 183 1.69 -6.91 -2.45
CA SER A 183 1.25 -8.24 -2.04
C SER A 183 0.31 -8.85 -3.07
N LYS A 184 0.20 -10.20 -3.05
CA LYS A 184 -0.71 -10.96 -3.92
C LYS A 184 -1.03 -12.32 -3.32
N ILE A 185 -2.27 -12.76 -3.48
CA ILE A 185 -2.74 -14.12 -3.21
C ILE A 185 -3.32 -14.73 -4.49
N ASP A 186 -3.11 -16.04 -4.67
CA ASP A 186 -3.70 -16.76 -5.81
C ASP A 186 -5.23 -16.73 -5.72
N VAL A 187 -5.90 -16.42 -6.82
CA VAL A 187 -7.38 -16.46 -6.91
C VAL A 187 -7.94 -17.85 -6.58
N ASN A 188 -7.17 -18.92 -6.83
CA ASN A 188 -7.57 -20.30 -6.50
C ASN A 188 -7.31 -20.69 -5.05
N HIS A 189 -6.74 -19.79 -4.23
CA HIS A 189 -6.54 -20.07 -2.80
C HIS A 189 -7.86 -20.40 -2.11
N PRO A 190 -7.92 -21.40 -1.21
CA PRO A 190 -9.17 -21.84 -0.54
C PRO A 190 -9.95 -20.71 0.10
N PHE A 191 -9.30 -19.77 0.77
CA PHE A 191 -9.93 -18.58 1.37
C PHE A 191 -10.63 -17.72 0.31
N VAL A 192 -9.97 -17.46 -0.82
CA VAL A 192 -10.53 -16.66 -1.91
C VAL A 192 -11.74 -17.37 -2.53
N GLN A 193 -11.61 -18.67 -2.79
CA GLN A 193 -12.69 -19.48 -3.34
C GLN A 193 -13.89 -19.57 -2.39
N ALA A 194 -13.67 -19.67 -1.07
CA ALA A 194 -14.74 -19.63 -0.08
C ALA A 194 -15.48 -18.28 -0.10
N GLY A 195 -14.77 -17.17 -0.22
CA GLY A 195 -15.37 -15.84 -0.35
C GLY A 195 -16.18 -15.67 -1.64
N LEU A 196 -15.63 -16.10 -2.79
CA LEU A 196 -16.34 -16.10 -4.08
C LEU A 196 -17.62 -16.93 -4.03
N ALA A 197 -17.61 -18.08 -3.36
CA ALA A 197 -18.79 -18.92 -3.17
C ALA A 197 -19.89 -18.26 -2.31
N LEU A 198 -19.54 -17.24 -1.52
CA LEU A 198 -20.47 -16.39 -0.76
C LEU A 198 -20.93 -15.14 -1.55
N GLY A 199 -20.58 -15.05 -2.83
CA GLY A 199 -20.94 -13.92 -3.70
C GLY A 199 -20.04 -12.68 -3.52
N ARG A 200 -18.89 -12.80 -2.85
CA ARG A 200 -17.92 -11.72 -2.77
C ARG A 200 -17.13 -11.62 -4.07
N THR A 201 -16.59 -10.44 -4.35
CA THR A 201 -15.80 -10.19 -5.57
C THR A 201 -14.33 -10.02 -5.22
N THR A 202 -13.46 -10.26 -6.21
CA THR A 202 -12.02 -9.99 -6.10
C THR A 202 -11.65 -8.70 -6.80
N TYR A 203 -10.61 -8.00 -6.30
CA TYR A 203 -10.06 -6.80 -6.95
C TYR A 203 -8.62 -6.56 -6.52
N GLY A 204 -7.93 -5.67 -7.28
CA GLY A 204 -6.62 -5.13 -6.92
C GLY A 204 -6.76 -3.80 -6.16
N SER A 205 -6.18 -3.70 -4.97
CA SER A 205 -6.21 -2.48 -4.15
C SER A 205 -5.12 -1.49 -4.58
N PRO A 206 -5.45 -0.21 -4.80
CA PRO A 206 -4.46 0.82 -5.09
C PRO A 206 -3.71 1.33 -3.86
N THR A 207 -4.19 1.00 -2.64
CA THR A 207 -3.63 1.44 -1.36
C THR A 207 -2.82 0.34 -0.72
N SER A 208 -1.79 0.72 0.06
CA SER A 208 -1.00 -0.20 0.88
C SER A 208 -1.64 -0.38 2.26
N SER A 209 -1.34 -1.49 2.92
CA SER A 209 -1.72 -1.83 4.30
C SER A 209 -0.59 -2.63 4.95
N ASP A 210 -0.84 -3.20 6.12
CA ASP A 210 0.09 -4.12 6.79
C ASP A 210 0.49 -5.33 5.92
N GLN A 211 -0.28 -5.66 4.87
CA GLN A 211 0.11 -6.70 3.89
C GLN A 211 1.48 -6.43 3.25
N ALA A 212 1.85 -5.15 3.07
CA ALA A 212 3.12 -4.76 2.46
C ALA A 212 4.35 -5.21 3.28
N ILE A 213 4.15 -5.53 4.55
CA ILE A 213 5.21 -5.88 5.52
C ILE A 213 5.14 -7.37 5.90
N ILE A 214 3.95 -7.98 5.85
CA ILE A 214 3.72 -9.38 6.21
C ILE A 214 4.42 -10.30 5.19
N PRO A 215 5.35 -11.19 5.62
CA PRO A 215 6.15 -11.99 4.71
C PRO A 215 5.50 -13.31 4.27
N CYS A 216 4.23 -13.55 4.60
CA CYS A 216 3.48 -14.73 4.16
C CYS A 216 2.38 -14.37 3.17
N THR A 217 1.71 -15.39 2.62
CA THR A 217 0.49 -15.18 1.82
C THR A 217 -0.54 -14.39 2.62
N SER A 218 -1.10 -13.35 2.01
CA SER A 218 -2.05 -12.48 2.70
C SER A 218 -3.16 -12.00 1.77
N VAL A 219 -4.31 -11.69 2.38
CA VAL A 219 -5.48 -11.12 1.71
C VAL A 219 -6.02 -9.97 2.55
N LYS A 220 -6.48 -8.91 1.88
CA LYS A 220 -7.12 -7.78 2.55
C LYS A 220 -8.63 -7.89 2.43
N MET A 221 -9.33 -7.87 3.56
CA MET A 221 -10.78 -8.00 3.63
C MET A 221 -11.30 -7.43 4.94
N GLY A 222 -12.44 -6.73 4.92
CA GLY A 222 -13.11 -6.27 6.12
C GLY A 222 -14.36 -5.43 5.85
N PRO A 223 -15.19 -5.19 6.88
CA PRO A 223 -16.37 -4.33 6.77
C PRO A 223 -15.98 -2.87 6.55
N GLY A 224 -16.92 -2.10 6.01
CA GLY A 224 -16.74 -0.68 5.72
C GLY A 224 -16.30 -0.38 4.29
N ASP A 225 -16.28 0.90 3.97
CA ASP A 225 -15.96 1.44 2.64
C ASP A 225 -14.72 2.33 2.71
N SER A 226 -13.67 2.01 1.97
CA SER A 226 -12.42 2.81 1.94
C SER A 226 -12.64 4.28 1.53
N LEU A 227 -13.74 4.59 0.85
CA LEU A 227 -14.09 5.97 0.51
C LEU A 227 -14.49 6.83 1.73
N ARG A 228 -14.75 6.20 2.87
CA ARG A 228 -15.06 6.90 4.13
C ARG A 228 -13.81 7.11 5.00
N SER A 229 -12.70 6.43 4.69
CA SER A 229 -11.44 6.53 5.43
C SER A 229 -10.83 7.93 5.28
N HIS A 230 -10.15 8.40 6.32
CA HIS A 230 -9.46 9.70 6.34
C HIS A 230 -10.38 10.92 6.11
N THR A 231 -11.69 10.78 6.36
CA THR A 231 -12.65 11.89 6.30
C THR A 231 -12.97 12.44 7.68
N ALA A 232 -13.38 13.72 7.78
CA ALA A 232 -13.69 14.37 9.05
C ALA A 232 -14.84 13.68 9.80
N ASP A 233 -15.84 13.19 9.06
CA ASP A 233 -17.04 12.53 9.58
C ASP A 233 -17.02 11.02 9.26
N GLU A 234 -15.89 10.38 9.45
CA GLU A 234 -15.72 8.94 9.26
C GLU A 234 -16.73 8.14 10.10
N PHE A 235 -17.42 7.21 9.45
CA PHE A 235 -18.44 6.37 10.08
C PHE A 235 -18.47 4.97 9.51
N ILE A 236 -19.09 4.05 10.24
CA ILE A 236 -19.45 2.69 9.83
C ILE A 236 -20.87 2.39 10.26
N TYR A 237 -21.62 1.65 9.46
CA TYR A 237 -22.92 1.13 9.88
C TYR A 237 -22.75 -0.15 10.71
N ILE A 238 -23.55 -0.29 11.77
CA ILE A 238 -23.50 -1.48 12.64
C ILE A 238 -23.79 -2.76 11.85
N ASP A 239 -24.66 -2.68 10.85
CA ASP A 239 -25.00 -3.84 10.03
C ASP A 239 -23.84 -4.29 9.13
N GLU A 240 -22.92 -3.36 8.73
CA GLU A 240 -21.70 -3.73 8.01
C GLU A 240 -20.75 -4.54 8.92
N ILE A 241 -20.67 -4.21 10.21
CA ILE A 241 -19.87 -4.98 11.20
C ILE A 241 -20.48 -6.37 11.38
N ARG A 242 -21.80 -6.46 11.53
CA ARG A 242 -22.53 -7.75 11.66
C ARG A 242 -22.33 -8.63 10.43
N GLU A 243 -22.49 -8.06 9.23
CA GLU A 243 -22.21 -8.76 7.98
C GLU A 243 -20.75 -9.24 7.94
N GLY A 244 -19.80 -8.39 8.38
CA GLY A 244 -18.38 -8.72 8.45
C GLY A 244 -18.11 -9.97 9.29
N ILE A 245 -18.68 -10.04 10.50
CA ILE A 245 -18.60 -11.21 11.38
C ILE A 245 -19.15 -12.45 10.69
N ASP A 246 -20.37 -12.37 10.15
CA ASP A 246 -21.04 -13.49 9.49
C ASP A 246 -20.25 -14.02 8.29
N VAL A 247 -19.68 -13.13 7.48
CA VAL A 247 -18.91 -13.49 6.30
C VAL A 247 -17.58 -14.15 6.69
N TYR A 248 -16.87 -13.60 7.66
CA TYR A 248 -15.63 -14.21 8.16
C TYR A 248 -15.88 -15.61 8.72
N ILE A 249 -16.89 -15.79 9.57
CA ILE A 249 -17.28 -17.11 10.11
C ILE A 249 -17.54 -18.09 8.98
N LYS A 250 -18.41 -17.73 8.01
CA LYS A 250 -18.77 -18.61 6.89
C LYS A 250 -17.60 -18.97 5.97
N ILE A 251 -16.61 -18.09 5.81
CA ILE A 251 -15.39 -18.40 5.06
C ILE A 251 -14.52 -19.37 5.86
N LEU A 252 -14.28 -19.07 7.15
CA LEU A 252 -13.41 -19.84 8.00
C LEU A 252 -13.98 -21.26 8.28
N GLU A 253 -15.28 -21.42 8.44
CA GLU A 253 -15.95 -22.75 8.55
C GLU A 253 -15.69 -23.67 7.34
N LYS A 254 -15.29 -23.12 6.19
CA LYS A 254 -14.99 -23.91 5.00
C LYS A 254 -13.52 -24.31 4.88
N ILE A 255 -12.64 -23.67 5.64
CA ILE A 255 -11.20 -23.85 5.50
C ILE A 255 -10.51 -24.31 6.79
N LEU A 256 -11.14 -24.14 7.94
CA LEU A 256 -10.71 -24.65 9.25
C LEU A 256 -11.33 -26.00 9.55
#